data_1cfc1d445672d0860296c6a90bdbc897
#
_entry.id   1cfc1d445672d0860296c6a90bdbc897
#
_cell.length_a   1.000
_cell.length_b   1.000
_cell.length_c   1.000
_cell.angle_alpha   90.00
_cell.angle_beta   90.00
_cell.angle_gamma   90.00
#
_symmetry.space_group_name_H-M   'P 1'
#
loop_
_entity.id
_entity.type
_entity.pdbx_description
1 polymer ?
#
loop_
_entity_poly.entity_id
_entity_poly.type
_entity_poly.pdbx_seq_one_letter_code
_entity_poly.pdbx_strand_id
1 'polypeptide(L)'
;MSRFAQIFDEVLQEIIPTQQEIQAIDNIVEELKQHLKVRAIELGIKYTSMEPQGSTGIKQTQLRDDFDVDFFIGLDITQFEEKFKELSKSKLKQESKQYFLHLCNEWIIRSLKNTKFQEPSLFYAEHPYVRAIYVSDGNEVHVDIVMYLDLDLEYIKERGPITSVDRSPWHGLFIRDNLTVNQKNDVRLLKQFFKACHCYGDKSALGRMGFIGYSAELLIYYYKSLESLFLDFNNLPNNYLDFYKRSKNQLRKIMHMREDPLIIIDPIDKNRNVASAISLRAYKYCNHMISQFIQDPKVEYFQISPLKELNIDESHPLHAKAFIIELVNNNADVHYTINRDKLYSLAESIKSLGEKEVSHEKRFGSIVFELYFEDSTQEYNLAFYCEQPLISKTFLRKGPPIKDKRHVERFKEKNPDFVKKAKHLWVETTRDYTEFLKFLDDLVNEKLPDNFSLINIAQSSKSKTTSAKKALFVLIHMVLPFLDHPAQ
;
A
#
# COMPACT_ATOMS: atom_id res chain seq x y z
N MET A 1 -14.75 -4.63 32.53
CA MET A 1 -13.88 -5.59 31.80
C MET A 1 -14.28 -5.56 30.34
N SER A 2 -13.32 -5.65 29.44
CA SER A 2 -13.60 -5.76 27.99
C SER A 2 -14.45 -7.01 27.72
N ARG A 3 -15.43 -6.90 26.84
CA ARG A 3 -16.23 -8.04 26.34
C ARG A 3 -15.37 -9.14 25.71
N PHE A 4 -14.19 -8.77 25.19
CA PHE A 4 -13.30 -9.65 24.44
C PHE A 4 -12.02 -9.99 25.22
N ALA A 5 -11.92 -9.63 26.51
CA ALA A 5 -10.70 -9.72 27.32
C ALA A 5 -10.04 -11.09 27.22
N GLN A 6 -10.82 -12.17 27.41
CA GLN A 6 -10.27 -13.54 27.40
C GLN A 6 -9.60 -13.88 26.04
N ILE A 7 -10.23 -13.50 24.92
CA ILE A 7 -9.69 -13.74 23.58
C ILE A 7 -8.42 -12.90 23.36
N PHE A 8 -8.47 -11.63 23.77
CA PHE A 8 -7.32 -10.75 23.63
C PHE A 8 -6.13 -11.24 24.45
N ASP A 9 -6.36 -11.70 25.68
CA ASP A 9 -5.31 -12.25 26.55
C ASP A 9 -4.69 -13.53 25.94
N GLU A 10 -5.51 -14.42 25.36
CA GLU A 10 -5.04 -15.62 24.69
C GLU A 10 -4.17 -15.28 23.46
N VAL A 11 -4.64 -14.38 22.60
CA VAL A 11 -3.87 -13.93 21.42
C VAL A 11 -2.58 -13.25 21.84
N LEU A 12 -2.58 -12.40 22.88
CA LEU A 12 -1.39 -11.70 23.36
C LEU A 12 -0.30 -12.65 23.85
N GLN A 13 -0.64 -13.81 24.43
CA GLN A 13 0.36 -14.81 24.82
C GLN A 13 1.18 -15.32 23.63
N GLU A 14 0.57 -15.35 22.44
CA GLU A 14 1.22 -15.81 21.20
C GLU A 14 2.01 -14.72 20.49
N ILE A 15 1.56 -13.45 20.56
CA ILE A 15 2.09 -12.38 19.71
C ILE A 15 3.01 -11.36 20.42
N ILE A 16 3.07 -11.38 21.76
CA ILE A 16 4.03 -10.52 22.47
C ILE A 16 5.44 -11.07 22.31
N PRO A 17 6.43 -10.26 21.92
CA PRO A 17 7.81 -10.68 21.80
C PRO A 17 8.37 -11.23 23.13
N THR A 18 9.19 -12.26 23.03
CA THR A 18 9.89 -12.82 24.18
C THR A 18 11.03 -11.90 24.63
N GLN A 19 11.47 -12.05 25.89
CA GLN A 19 12.66 -11.33 26.38
C GLN A 19 13.93 -11.69 25.58
N GLN A 20 14.01 -12.91 25.05
CA GLN A 20 15.12 -13.35 24.22
C GLN A 20 15.14 -12.61 22.87
N GLU A 21 14.00 -12.43 22.23
CA GLU A 21 13.90 -11.64 20.98
C GLU A 21 14.28 -10.17 21.22
N ILE A 22 13.78 -9.56 22.29
CA ILE A 22 14.11 -8.17 22.64
C ILE A 22 15.63 -8.03 22.84
N GLN A 23 16.24 -8.94 23.61
CA GLN A 23 17.68 -8.93 23.85
C GLN A 23 18.48 -9.19 22.57
N ALA A 24 18.00 -10.03 21.68
CA ALA A 24 18.64 -10.25 20.37
C ALA A 24 18.66 -8.97 19.52
N ILE A 25 17.54 -8.24 19.49
CA ILE A 25 17.47 -6.93 18.79
C ILE A 25 18.46 -5.94 19.40
N ASP A 26 18.50 -5.83 20.74
CA ASP A 26 19.43 -4.91 21.41
C ASP A 26 20.89 -5.24 21.08
N ASN A 27 21.25 -6.52 21.03
CA ASN A 27 22.60 -6.97 20.66
C ASN A 27 22.93 -6.60 19.19
N ILE A 28 22.00 -6.82 18.27
CA ILE A 28 22.16 -6.44 16.84
C ILE A 28 22.42 -4.93 16.73
N VAL A 29 21.60 -4.14 17.41
CA VAL A 29 21.71 -2.67 17.41
C VAL A 29 23.05 -2.20 17.95
N GLU A 30 23.51 -2.76 19.06
CA GLU A 30 24.81 -2.37 19.64
C GLU A 30 26.00 -2.80 18.76
N GLU A 31 25.97 -4.00 18.18
CA GLU A 31 27.00 -4.45 17.23
C GLU A 31 27.04 -3.55 15.98
N LEU A 32 25.88 -3.19 15.44
CA LEU A 32 25.76 -2.26 14.31
C LEU A 32 26.35 -0.88 14.64
N LYS A 33 25.97 -0.31 15.80
CA LYS A 33 26.49 0.97 16.28
C LYS A 33 28.03 0.97 16.36
N GLN A 34 28.63 -0.11 16.85
CA GLN A 34 30.07 -0.22 16.95
C GLN A 34 30.76 -0.15 15.58
N HIS A 35 30.30 -0.94 14.61
CA HIS A 35 30.87 -0.93 13.25
C HIS A 35 30.76 0.44 12.59
N LEU A 36 29.58 1.06 12.69
CA LEU A 36 29.32 2.37 12.07
C LEU A 36 30.16 3.49 12.73
N LYS A 37 30.30 3.49 14.06
CA LYS A 37 31.06 4.50 14.79
C LYS A 37 32.55 4.52 14.41
N VAL A 38 33.19 3.35 14.32
CA VAL A 38 34.61 3.25 13.97
C VAL A 38 34.86 3.95 12.63
N ARG A 39 34.10 3.62 11.61
CA ARG A 39 34.31 4.20 10.29
C ARG A 39 33.82 5.66 10.18
N ALA A 40 32.84 6.08 10.94
CA ALA A 40 32.43 7.49 11.00
C ALA A 40 33.58 8.37 11.48
N ILE A 41 34.36 7.90 12.49
CA ILE A 41 35.56 8.61 12.99
C ILE A 41 36.61 8.69 11.89
N GLU A 42 36.91 7.60 11.19
CA GLU A 42 37.90 7.57 10.10
C GLU A 42 37.56 8.57 8.98
N LEU A 43 36.26 8.69 8.65
CA LEU A 43 35.77 9.54 7.58
C LEU A 43 35.45 10.99 8.04
N GLY A 44 35.55 11.29 9.35
CA GLY A 44 35.15 12.57 9.89
C GLY A 44 33.66 12.90 9.78
N ILE A 45 32.79 11.85 9.70
CA ILE A 45 31.36 12.02 9.58
C ILE A 45 30.77 12.43 10.93
N LYS A 46 30.01 13.53 10.94
CA LYS A 46 29.26 13.99 12.12
C LYS A 46 27.81 13.54 12.02
N TYR A 47 27.32 12.89 13.05
CA TYR A 47 25.94 12.46 13.20
C TYR A 47 25.40 12.89 14.56
N THR A 48 24.08 13.06 14.68
CA THR A 48 23.40 13.46 15.92
C THR A 48 22.92 12.27 16.73
N SER A 49 22.48 11.23 16.06
CA SER A 49 21.95 10.00 16.69
C SER A 49 22.15 8.77 15.82
N MET A 50 22.18 7.61 16.46
CA MET A 50 22.14 6.28 15.84
C MET A 50 21.25 5.41 16.68
N GLU A 51 19.95 5.26 16.30
CA GLU A 51 18.97 4.61 17.15
C GLU A 51 18.01 3.74 16.34
N PRO A 52 17.54 2.59 16.90
CA PRO A 52 16.48 1.82 16.30
C PRO A 52 15.18 2.61 16.35
N GLN A 53 14.50 2.67 15.26
CA GLN A 53 13.18 3.28 15.09
C GLN A 53 12.12 2.18 14.82
N GLY A 54 10.99 2.54 14.25
CA GLY A 54 9.96 1.56 13.90
C GLY A 54 9.32 0.86 15.10
N SER A 55 8.78 -0.31 14.86
CA SER A 55 8.07 -1.10 15.88
C SER A 55 9.01 -1.80 16.87
N THR A 56 10.17 -2.21 16.40
CA THR A 56 11.21 -2.92 17.19
C THR A 56 12.05 -1.96 18.03
N GLY A 57 12.15 -0.68 17.63
CA GLY A 57 12.89 0.34 18.34
C GLY A 57 12.04 1.06 19.39
N ILE A 58 12.06 2.38 19.34
CA ILE A 58 11.48 3.28 20.35
C ILE A 58 9.98 3.04 20.62
N LYS A 59 9.21 2.54 19.65
CA LYS A 59 7.75 2.34 19.79
C LYS A 59 7.40 1.10 20.59
N GLN A 60 8.17 0.03 20.45
CA GLN A 60 7.93 -1.26 21.11
C GLN A 60 6.54 -1.83 20.84
N THR A 61 6.14 -1.87 19.58
CA THR A 61 4.85 -2.38 19.10
C THR A 61 5.00 -3.52 18.09
N GLN A 62 6.17 -4.18 18.07
CA GLN A 62 6.47 -5.34 17.22
C GLN A 62 5.66 -6.57 17.66
N LEU A 63 5.46 -7.47 16.71
CA LEU A 63 4.91 -8.80 16.97
C LEU A 63 6.05 -9.81 17.19
N ARG A 64 5.75 -10.92 17.86
CA ARG A 64 6.66 -12.06 18.00
C ARG A 64 6.96 -12.65 16.62
N ASP A 65 8.18 -13.10 16.38
CA ASP A 65 8.66 -13.75 15.15
C ASP A 65 8.42 -12.93 13.85
N ASP A 66 8.09 -11.63 13.96
CA ASP A 66 7.74 -10.78 12.82
C ASP A 66 8.31 -9.38 13.04
N PHE A 67 9.62 -9.27 12.95
CA PHE A 67 10.32 -8.01 13.15
C PHE A 67 11.53 -7.87 12.22
N ASP A 68 11.69 -6.64 11.75
CA ASP A 68 12.89 -6.14 11.11
C ASP A 68 13.47 -5.04 11.97
N VAL A 69 14.76 -4.77 11.87
CA VAL A 69 15.39 -3.66 12.56
C VAL A 69 15.49 -2.45 11.65
N ASP A 70 14.68 -1.44 11.93
CA ASP A 70 14.76 -0.13 11.30
C ASP A 70 15.77 0.72 12.05
N PHE A 71 16.99 0.87 11.55
CA PHE A 71 18.05 1.62 12.20
C PHE A 71 18.25 3.00 11.56
N PHE A 72 18.05 4.06 12.32
CA PHE A 72 18.08 5.42 11.81
C PHE A 72 19.30 6.19 12.28
N ILE A 73 19.91 6.92 11.34
CA ILE A 73 21.09 7.77 11.59
C ILE A 73 20.71 9.22 11.30
N GLY A 74 20.71 10.04 12.34
CA GLY A 74 20.44 11.47 12.24
C GLY A 74 21.70 12.24 11.80
N LEU A 75 21.53 13.09 10.79
CA LEU A 75 22.57 13.98 10.31
C LEU A 75 22.22 15.42 10.67
N ASP A 76 23.18 16.12 11.29
CA ASP A 76 23.01 17.51 11.69
C ASP A 76 22.85 18.42 10.46
N ILE A 77 21.70 19.07 10.33
CA ILE A 77 21.41 19.98 9.23
C ILE A 77 22.34 21.21 9.24
N THR A 78 22.83 21.60 10.39
CA THR A 78 23.74 22.78 10.49
C THR A 78 25.04 22.60 9.72
N GLN A 79 25.48 21.35 9.51
CA GLN A 79 26.64 21.04 8.66
C GLN A 79 26.44 21.44 7.19
N PHE A 80 25.18 21.64 6.79
CA PHE A 80 24.77 21.94 5.43
C PHE A 80 24.24 23.38 5.28
N GLU A 81 24.07 24.13 6.38
CA GLU A 81 23.41 25.44 6.37
C GLU A 81 24.01 26.42 5.37
N GLU A 82 25.34 26.53 5.31
CA GLU A 82 25.99 27.40 4.33
C GLU A 82 25.74 26.99 2.90
N LYS A 83 25.68 25.66 2.65
CA LYS A 83 25.47 25.07 1.34
C LYS A 83 24.00 25.13 0.91
N PHE A 84 23.06 25.13 1.90
CA PHE A 84 21.63 24.95 1.67
C PHE A 84 20.78 26.21 1.94
N LYS A 85 21.34 27.29 2.47
CA LYS A 85 20.59 28.53 2.80
C LYS A 85 19.81 29.14 1.66
N GLU A 86 20.26 28.94 0.41
CA GLU A 86 19.65 29.51 -0.78
C GLU A 86 18.85 28.54 -1.63
N LEU A 87 18.80 27.25 -1.24
CA LEU A 87 18.13 26.22 -2.04
C LEU A 87 16.64 26.16 -1.77
N SER A 88 15.84 25.95 -2.82
CA SER A 88 14.45 25.59 -2.68
C SER A 88 14.32 24.21 -2.00
N LYS A 89 13.19 23.95 -1.32
CA LYS A 89 12.93 22.66 -0.65
C LYS A 89 13.11 21.44 -1.58
N SER A 90 12.74 21.58 -2.85
CA SER A 90 12.93 20.53 -3.86
C SER A 90 14.40 20.25 -4.16
N LYS A 91 15.21 21.30 -4.33
CA LYS A 91 16.66 21.15 -4.52
C LYS A 91 17.33 20.59 -3.28
N LEU A 92 16.94 21.07 -2.09
CA LEU A 92 17.43 20.55 -0.83
C LEU A 92 17.16 19.04 -0.68
N LYS A 93 15.95 18.61 -1.02
CA LYS A 93 15.60 17.17 -1.05
C LYS A 93 16.49 16.38 -2.03
N GLN A 94 16.79 16.93 -3.19
CA GLN A 94 17.62 16.28 -4.20
C GLN A 94 19.09 16.17 -3.73
N GLU A 95 19.68 17.25 -3.21
CA GLU A 95 21.04 17.27 -2.69
C GLU A 95 21.20 16.33 -1.49
N SER A 96 20.22 16.31 -0.58
CA SER A 96 20.22 15.38 0.55
C SER A 96 20.23 13.92 0.09
N LYS A 97 19.44 13.57 -0.92
CA LYS A 97 19.43 12.22 -1.50
C LYS A 97 20.80 11.82 -2.08
N GLN A 98 21.44 12.72 -2.80
CA GLN A 98 22.78 12.45 -3.35
C GLN A 98 23.82 12.27 -2.24
N TYR A 99 23.75 13.07 -1.20
CA TYR A 99 24.62 12.94 -0.06
C TYR A 99 24.39 11.61 0.70
N PHE A 100 23.15 11.24 0.94
CA PHE A 100 22.82 9.96 1.56
C PHE A 100 23.30 8.78 0.71
N LEU A 101 23.16 8.87 -0.61
CA LEU A 101 23.70 7.86 -1.52
C LEU A 101 25.22 7.70 -1.39
N HIS A 102 25.93 8.81 -1.30
CA HIS A 102 27.37 8.80 -1.08
C HIS A 102 27.72 8.13 0.27
N LEU A 103 27.04 8.49 1.35
CA LEU A 103 27.27 7.91 2.68
C LEU A 103 26.86 6.41 2.74
N CYS A 104 25.80 6.00 2.05
CA CYS A 104 25.47 4.57 1.94
C CYS A 104 26.64 3.76 1.42
N ASN A 105 27.29 4.23 0.34
CA ASN A 105 28.38 3.52 -0.30
C ASN A 105 29.71 3.61 0.47
N GLU A 106 30.11 4.81 0.90
CA GLU A 106 31.44 5.05 1.45
C GLU A 106 31.52 4.75 2.95
N TRP A 107 30.42 4.88 3.63
CA TRP A 107 30.35 4.67 5.08
C TRP A 107 29.64 3.35 5.40
N ILE A 108 28.33 3.25 5.21
CA ILE A 108 27.52 2.17 5.77
C ILE A 108 27.92 0.81 5.17
N ILE A 109 27.86 0.65 3.85
CA ILE A 109 28.20 -0.63 3.20
C ILE A 109 29.63 -1.08 3.53
N ARG A 110 30.59 -0.14 3.57
CA ARG A 110 31.98 -0.46 3.88
C ARG A 110 32.19 -0.82 5.35
N SER A 111 31.39 -0.25 6.28
CA SER A 111 31.44 -0.61 7.70
C SER A 111 31.00 -2.04 7.98
N LEU A 112 30.13 -2.58 7.13
CA LEU A 112 29.53 -3.89 7.33
C LEU A 112 30.26 -5.03 6.61
N LYS A 113 31.31 -4.73 5.84
CA LYS A 113 32.12 -5.75 5.17
C LYS A 113 32.81 -6.67 6.16
N ASN A 114 32.69 -7.98 5.92
CA ASN A 114 33.29 -9.03 6.75
C ASN A 114 32.79 -9.06 8.20
N THR A 115 31.55 -8.67 8.42
CA THR A 115 30.84 -8.73 9.71
C THR A 115 29.70 -9.75 9.65
N LYS A 116 28.92 -9.88 10.72
CA LYS A 116 27.69 -10.70 10.71
C LYS A 116 26.57 -10.07 9.89
N PHE A 117 26.69 -8.82 9.46
CA PHE A 117 25.75 -8.13 8.57
C PHE A 117 26.10 -8.51 7.13
N GLN A 118 25.44 -9.55 6.62
CA GLN A 118 25.70 -10.10 5.31
C GLN A 118 24.96 -9.31 4.21
N GLU A 119 25.48 -9.37 3.00
CA GLU A 119 24.89 -8.82 1.77
C GLU A 119 24.45 -7.33 1.89
N PRO A 120 25.26 -6.44 2.50
CA PRO A 120 24.87 -5.05 2.61
C PRO A 120 24.71 -4.43 1.22
N SER A 121 23.47 -4.10 0.88
CA SER A 121 23.10 -3.65 -0.46
C SER A 121 22.32 -2.34 -0.40
N LEU A 122 22.49 -1.53 -1.45
CA LEU A 122 21.78 -0.26 -1.61
C LEU A 122 20.39 -0.48 -2.14
N PHE A 123 19.40 0.06 -1.45
CA PHE A 123 18.01 0.08 -1.87
C PHE A 123 17.49 1.50 -2.01
N TYR A 124 16.43 1.64 -2.80
CA TYR A 124 15.74 2.89 -3.03
C TYR A 124 14.25 2.74 -2.72
N ALA A 125 13.76 3.55 -1.78
CA ALA A 125 12.35 3.86 -1.65
C ALA A 125 12.13 5.32 -2.08
N GLU A 126 11.64 6.20 -1.19
CA GLU A 126 11.67 7.64 -1.47
C GLU A 126 13.09 8.23 -1.39
N HIS A 127 14.00 7.59 -0.67
CA HIS A 127 15.42 7.91 -0.68
C HIS A 127 16.30 6.66 -0.47
N PRO A 128 17.65 6.78 -0.71
CA PRO A 128 18.53 5.63 -0.60
C PRO A 128 18.68 5.20 0.86
N TYR A 129 18.76 3.89 1.08
CA TYR A 129 19.05 3.25 2.35
C TYR A 129 19.83 1.97 2.12
N VAL A 130 20.44 1.42 3.17
CA VAL A 130 21.17 0.14 3.09
C VAL A 130 20.36 -0.93 3.81
N ARG A 131 20.14 -2.07 3.15
CA ARG A 131 19.63 -3.27 3.76
C ARG A 131 20.76 -4.27 3.93
N ALA A 132 20.82 -4.92 5.07
CA ALA A 132 21.71 -6.05 5.35
C ALA A 132 20.91 -7.15 6.06
N ILE A 133 21.44 -8.38 6.03
CA ILE A 133 20.90 -9.51 6.78
C ILE A 133 21.89 -9.81 7.91
N TYR A 134 21.44 -9.63 9.16
CA TYR A 134 22.22 -10.05 10.31
C TYR A 134 22.01 -11.53 10.54
N VAL A 135 23.11 -12.29 10.58
CA VAL A 135 23.07 -13.74 10.75
C VAL A 135 23.78 -14.12 12.05
N SER A 136 23.05 -14.76 12.97
CA SER A 136 23.61 -15.32 14.21
C SER A 136 22.84 -16.56 14.64
N ASP A 137 23.56 -17.62 14.98
CA ASP A 137 23.01 -18.89 15.50
C ASP A 137 21.91 -19.50 14.62
N GLY A 138 21.99 -19.29 13.30
CA GLY A 138 21.02 -19.81 12.32
C GLY A 138 19.76 -18.95 12.16
N ASN A 139 19.67 -17.83 12.85
CA ASN A 139 18.60 -16.84 12.67
C ASN A 139 19.06 -15.71 11.75
N GLU A 140 18.14 -15.27 10.89
CA GLU A 140 18.33 -14.14 9.98
C GLU A 140 17.40 -13.01 10.37
N VAL A 141 17.94 -11.80 10.50
CA VAL A 141 17.18 -10.59 10.79
C VAL A 141 17.51 -9.53 9.75
N HIS A 142 16.50 -8.99 9.08
CA HIS A 142 16.69 -7.88 8.16
C HIS A 142 16.93 -6.59 8.93
N VAL A 143 17.94 -5.83 8.48
CA VAL A 143 18.34 -4.56 9.08
C VAL A 143 18.33 -3.48 8.00
N ASP A 144 17.40 -2.56 8.08
CA ASP A 144 17.32 -1.38 7.21
C ASP A 144 17.98 -0.18 7.88
N ILE A 145 19.05 0.32 7.27
CA ILE A 145 19.84 1.44 7.79
C ILE A 145 19.53 2.69 6.98
N VAL A 146 18.83 3.61 7.62
CA VAL A 146 18.20 4.77 6.99
C VAL A 146 18.80 6.04 7.56
N MET A 147 19.24 6.96 6.69
CA MET A 147 19.68 8.29 7.13
C MET A 147 18.55 9.30 7.01
N TYR A 148 18.52 10.26 7.91
CA TYR A 148 17.58 11.36 7.90
C TYR A 148 18.26 12.67 8.30
N LEU A 149 17.66 13.81 7.95
CA LEU A 149 18.06 15.10 8.46
C LEU A 149 17.41 15.31 9.83
N ASP A 150 18.22 15.52 10.86
CA ASP A 150 17.73 15.72 12.23
C ASP A 150 17.19 17.14 12.38
N LEU A 151 15.92 17.28 12.08
CA LEU A 151 15.19 18.55 12.09
C LEU A 151 14.43 18.71 13.40
N ASP A 152 14.41 19.93 13.92
CA ASP A 152 13.56 20.25 15.06
C ASP A 152 12.08 20.04 14.77
N LEU A 153 11.33 19.63 15.80
CA LEU A 153 9.89 19.40 15.68
C LEU A 153 9.12 20.65 15.20
N GLU A 154 9.50 21.82 15.69
CA GLU A 154 8.86 23.08 15.30
C GLU A 154 9.13 23.41 13.83
N TYR A 155 10.35 23.14 13.33
CA TYR A 155 10.63 23.24 11.90
C TYR A 155 9.71 22.36 11.07
N ILE A 156 9.53 21.08 11.48
CA ILE A 156 8.67 20.13 10.75
C ILE A 156 7.21 20.59 10.79
N LYS A 157 6.71 21.05 11.93
CA LYS A 157 5.33 21.54 12.07
C LYS A 157 5.03 22.78 11.21
N GLU A 158 5.99 23.69 11.09
CA GLU A 158 5.83 24.93 10.33
C GLU A 158 6.05 24.72 8.83
N ARG A 159 7.13 24.07 8.45
CA ARG A 159 7.63 23.98 7.08
C ARG A 159 7.47 22.59 6.44
N GLY A 160 7.14 21.58 7.25
CA GLY A 160 7.15 20.17 6.87
C GLY A 160 8.56 19.59 6.73
N PRO A 161 8.70 18.25 6.65
CA PRO A 161 9.98 17.58 6.51
C PRO A 161 10.64 17.91 5.17
N ILE A 162 11.96 17.81 5.07
CA ILE A 162 12.70 17.93 3.82
C ILE A 162 12.63 16.62 3.05
N THR A 163 12.90 15.51 3.72
CA THR A 163 12.67 14.15 3.21
C THR A 163 11.53 13.47 3.99
N SER A 164 10.93 12.43 3.43
CA SER A 164 9.79 11.75 4.08
C SER A 164 10.15 11.12 5.42
N VAL A 165 11.40 10.74 5.62
CA VAL A 165 11.87 10.04 6.82
C VAL A 165 12.29 10.97 7.96
N ASP A 166 12.48 12.27 7.72
CA ASP A 166 12.92 13.23 8.75
C ASP A 166 11.93 13.35 9.92
N ARG A 167 10.67 12.98 9.72
CA ARG A 167 9.65 12.96 10.79
C ARG A 167 9.56 11.62 11.53
N SER A 168 10.24 10.57 11.04
CA SER A 168 10.12 9.21 11.62
C SER A 168 10.56 9.13 13.08
N PRO A 169 11.65 9.77 13.52
CA PRO A 169 12.01 9.81 14.94
C PRO A 169 10.94 10.46 15.82
N TRP A 170 10.31 11.53 15.33
CA TRP A 170 9.23 12.21 16.03
C TRP A 170 7.94 11.37 16.11
N HIS A 171 7.65 10.52 15.11
CA HIS A 171 6.61 9.50 15.20
C HIS A 171 6.89 8.51 16.30
N GLY A 172 8.16 8.05 16.41
CA GLY A 172 8.60 7.15 17.47
C GLY A 172 8.41 7.75 18.86
N LEU A 173 8.90 8.96 19.05
CA LEU A 173 8.73 9.71 20.30
C LEU A 173 7.26 9.92 20.66
N PHE A 174 6.44 10.34 19.68
CA PHE A 174 5.01 10.54 19.92
C PHE A 174 4.32 9.27 20.42
N ILE A 175 4.56 8.13 19.79
CA ILE A 175 3.98 6.86 20.18
C ILE A 175 4.49 6.40 21.55
N ARG A 176 5.80 6.50 21.82
CA ARG A 176 6.39 6.17 23.10
C ARG A 176 5.74 6.95 24.27
N ASP A 177 5.55 8.26 24.05
CA ASP A 177 5.13 9.18 25.11
C ASP A 177 3.61 9.22 25.30
N ASN A 178 2.81 8.74 24.31
CA ASN A 178 1.36 8.85 24.32
C ASN A 178 0.62 7.49 24.39
N LEU A 179 1.29 6.35 24.25
CA LEU A 179 0.67 5.04 24.41
C LEU A 179 1.16 4.34 25.67
N THR A 180 0.22 3.90 26.50
CA THR A 180 0.49 3.03 27.64
C THR A 180 0.88 1.62 27.19
N VAL A 181 1.43 0.79 28.09
CA VAL A 181 1.76 -0.61 27.80
C VAL A 181 0.55 -1.39 27.29
N ASN A 182 -0.63 -1.21 27.91
CA ASN A 182 -1.86 -1.87 27.46
C ASN A 182 -2.26 -1.42 26.05
N GLN A 183 -2.15 -0.15 25.73
CA GLN A 183 -2.42 0.36 24.38
C GLN A 183 -1.42 -0.16 23.35
N LYS A 184 -0.15 -0.35 23.72
CA LYS A 184 0.83 -1.02 22.84
C LYS A 184 0.45 -2.47 22.55
N ASN A 185 -0.16 -3.18 23.53
CA ASN A 185 -0.73 -4.50 23.34
C ASN A 185 -1.96 -4.46 22.41
N ASP A 186 -2.83 -3.47 22.58
CA ASP A 186 -3.95 -3.24 21.65
C ASP A 186 -3.46 -2.98 20.21
N VAL A 187 -2.34 -2.27 20.04
CA VAL A 187 -1.69 -2.08 18.72
C VAL A 187 -1.21 -3.43 18.15
N ARG A 188 -0.61 -4.30 18.97
CA ARG A 188 -0.20 -5.64 18.54
C ARG A 188 -1.40 -6.47 18.07
N LEU A 189 -2.46 -6.50 18.86
CA LEU A 189 -3.71 -7.17 18.50
C LEU A 189 -4.28 -6.63 17.18
N LEU A 190 -4.31 -5.31 17.01
CA LEU A 190 -4.82 -4.68 15.79
C LEU A 190 -3.97 -5.02 14.56
N LYS A 191 -2.64 -4.98 14.69
CA LYS A 191 -1.72 -5.41 13.62
C LYS A 191 -1.95 -6.88 13.26
N GLN A 192 -2.05 -7.75 14.27
CA GLN A 192 -2.30 -9.17 14.08
C GLN A 192 -3.62 -9.41 13.36
N PHE A 193 -4.69 -8.73 13.77
CA PHE A 193 -5.99 -8.80 13.09
C PHE A 193 -5.91 -8.35 11.64
N PHE A 194 -5.24 -7.23 11.34
CA PHE A 194 -5.05 -6.76 9.96
C PHE A 194 -4.25 -7.76 9.12
N LYS A 195 -3.23 -8.43 9.70
CA LYS A 195 -2.47 -9.49 9.03
C LYS A 195 -3.35 -10.70 8.76
N ALA A 196 -4.13 -11.15 9.74
CA ALA A 196 -5.07 -12.26 9.58
C ALA A 196 -6.14 -11.99 8.50
N CYS A 197 -6.54 -10.73 8.34
CA CYS A 197 -7.43 -10.29 7.27
C CYS A 197 -6.72 -10.05 5.92
N HIS A 198 -5.41 -10.28 5.80
CA HIS A 198 -4.62 -9.93 4.62
C HIS A 198 -4.73 -8.45 4.20
N CYS A 199 -4.94 -7.55 5.14
CA CYS A 199 -5.15 -6.11 4.95
C CYS A 199 -4.00 -5.26 5.50
N TYR A 200 -2.84 -5.86 5.81
CA TYR A 200 -1.73 -5.17 6.46
C TYR A 200 -0.60 -4.80 5.50
N GLY A 201 -0.15 -3.54 5.59
CA GLY A 201 1.04 -3.07 4.90
C GLY A 201 0.91 -2.99 3.38
N ASP A 202 2.05 -2.98 2.75
CA ASP A 202 2.23 -2.90 1.31
C ASP A 202 2.18 -4.26 0.60
N LYS A 203 2.15 -5.35 1.36
CA LYS A 203 1.84 -6.72 0.91
C LYS A 203 0.36 -7.10 1.14
N SER A 204 -0.51 -6.11 1.36
CA SER A 204 -1.96 -6.34 1.45
C SER A 204 -2.46 -7.07 0.18
N ALA A 205 -3.30 -8.07 0.36
CA ALA A 205 -3.98 -8.74 -0.75
C ALA A 205 -5.10 -7.90 -1.36
N LEU A 206 -5.48 -6.79 -0.72
CA LEU A 206 -6.63 -5.97 -1.07
C LEU A 206 -6.21 -4.54 -1.39
N GLY A 207 -6.25 -4.23 -2.67
CA GLY A 207 -5.85 -2.94 -3.15
C GLY A 207 -4.34 -2.73 -3.09
N ARG A 208 -3.90 -1.53 -3.43
CA ARG A 208 -2.48 -1.22 -3.54
C ARG A 208 -1.75 -1.25 -2.20
N MET A 209 -2.45 -0.91 -1.10
CA MET A 209 -1.90 -0.87 0.25
C MET A 209 -2.99 -1.08 1.29
N GLY A 210 -2.68 -1.83 2.35
CA GLY A 210 -3.52 -2.00 3.52
C GLY A 210 -3.18 -1.03 4.65
N PHE A 211 -3.59 -1.37 5.87
CA PHE A 211 -3.28 -0.62 7.08
C PHE A 211 -1.80 -0.77 7.44
N ILE A 212 -1.11 0.32 7.69
CA ILE A 212 0.30 0.32 8.10
C ILE A 212 0.43 0.40 9.62
N GLY A 213 1.60 0.01 10.15
CA GLY A 213 1.86 0.03 11.60
C GLY A 213 1.56 1.37 12.25
N TYR A 214 1.98 2.47 11.63
CA TYR A 214 1.73 3.81 12.17
C TYR A 214 0.24 4.19 12.16
N SER A 215 -0.54 3.75 11.16
CA SER A 215 -1.99 3.94 11.19
C SER A 215 -2.66 3.15 12.32
N ALA A 216 -2.20 1.92 12.60
CA ALA A 216 -2.69 1.12 13.73
C ALA A 216 -2.39 1.78 15.08
N GLU A 217 -1.18 2.33 15.24
CA GLU A 217 -0.77 3.06 16.44
C GLU A 217 -1.62 4.30 16.67
N LEU A 218 -1.90 5.10 15.63
CA LEU A 218 -2.75 6.28 15.72
C LEU A 218 -4.23 5.93 15.97
N LEU A 219 -4.75 4.86 15.37
CA LEU A 219 -6.10 4.40 15.63
C LEU A 219 -6.28 4.07 17.13
N ILE A 220 -5.35 3.32 17.73
CA ILE A 220 -5.39 3.05 19.17
C ILE A 220 -5.19 4.32 20.01
N TYR A 221 -4.33 5.24 19.58
CA TYR A 221 -4.19 6.54 20.26
C TYR A 221 -5.52 7.31 20.33
N TYR A 222 -6.28 7.38 19.25
CA TYR A 222 -7.56 8.10 19.19
C TYR A 222 -8.68 7.37 19.93
N TYR A 223 -8.83 6.08 19.71
CA TYR A 223 -9.91 5.27 20.29
C TYR A 223 -9.64 4.76 21.71
N LYS A 224 -8.39 4.87 22.19
CA LYS A 224 -7.91 4.48 23.53
C LYS A 224 -7.89 2.99 23.79
N SER A 225 -8.63 2.16 23.08
CA SER A 225 -8.60 0.70 23.15
C SER A 225 -9.02 0.05 21.84
N LEU A 226 -8.62 -1.22 21.65
CA LEU A 226 -9.03 -2.02 20.50
C LEU A 226 -10.54 -2.26 20.48
N GLU A 227 -11.14 -2.53 21.64
CA GLU A 227 -12.59 -2.73 21.75
C GLU A 227 -13.36 -1.49 21.28
N SER A 228 -12.99 -0.30 21.78
CA SER A 228 -13.63 0.95 21.36
C SER A 228 -13.47 1.21 19.86
N LEU A 229 -12.30 0.90 19.29
CA LEU A 229 -12.07 1.00 17.85
C LEU A 229 -12.97 0.04 17.07
N PHE A 230 -13.06 -1.23 17.48
CA PHE A 230 -13.86 -2.23 16.78
C PHE A 230 -15.35 -1.87 16.78
N LEU A 231 -15.87 -1.38 17.88
CA LEU A 231 -17.28 -0.99 18.01
C LEU A 231 -17.66 0.23 17.13
N ASP A 232 -16.69 1.08 16.76
CA ASP A 232 -16.92 2.28 15.95
C ASP A 232 -16.21 2.24 14.58
N PHE A 233 -15.62 1.11 14.21
CA PHE A 233 -14.79 1.01 12.99
C PHE A 233 -15.55 1.35 11.70
N ASN A 234 -16.83 1.01 11.63
CA ASN A 234 -17.70 1.32 10.51
C ASN A 234 -17.90 2.83 10.29
N ASN A 235 -17.67 3.65 11.32
CA ASN A 235 -17.78 5.10 11.26
C ASN A 235 -16.50 5.82 10.84
N LEU A 236 -15.37 5.12 10.69
CA LEU A 236 -14.09 5.74 10.32
C LEU A 236 -14.15 6.67 9.11
N PRO A 237 -14.88 6.38 8.00
CA PRO A 237 -14.99 7.30 6.87
C PRO A 237 -15.68 8.62 7.23
N ASN A 238 -16.45 8.64 8.32
CA ASN A 238 -17.17 9.80 8.83
C ASN A 238 -16.45 10.48 9.98
N ASN A 239 -15.57 9.77 10.70
CA ASN A 239 -14.81 10.26 11.84
C ASN A 239 -13.42 10.69 11.38
N TYR A 240 -13.22 11.99 11.20
CA TYR A 240 -11.92 12.53 10.83
C TYR A 240 -11.05 12.65 12.08
N LEU A 241 -10.04 11.79 12.16
CA LEU A 241 -9.11 11.76 13.28
C LEU A 241 -8.03 12.83 13.06
N ASP A 242 -8.25 14.02 13.60
CA ASP A 242 -7.35 15.16 13.46
C ASP A 242 -6.83 15.65 14.81
N PHE A 243 -5.53 15.49 15.01
CA PHE A 243 -4.84 15.97 16.22
C PHE A 243 -4.99 17.48 16.41
N TYR A 244 -5.12 18.24 15.32
CA TYR A 244 -5.22 19.71 15.34
C TYR A 244 -6.67 20.21 15.43
N LYS A 245 -7.64 19.31 15.63
CA LYS A 245 -9.06 19.62 15.83
C LYS A 245 -9.71 20.50 14.73
N ARG A 246 -9.25 20.35 13.50
CA ARG A 246 -9.82 21.05 12.33
C ARG A 246 -11.17 20.45 11.94
N SER A 247 -12.05 21.27 11.40
CA SER A 247 -13.34 20.79 10.88
C SER A 247 -13.18 19.95 9.59
N LYS A 248 -14.16 19.10 9.31
CA LYS A 248 -14.22 18.32 8.06
C LYS A 248 -14.07 19.22 6.82
N ASN A 249 -14.71 20.38 6.82
CA ASN A 249 -14.62 21.33 5.71
C ASN A 249 -13.22 21.91 5.53
N GLN A 250 -12.47 22.10 6.60
CA GLN A 250 -11.08 22.56 6.51
C GLN A 250 -10.19 21.48 5.92
N LEU A 251 -10.34 20.23 6.36
CA LEU A 251 -9.55 19.09 5.84
C LEU A 251 -9.87 18.80 4.38
N ARG A 252 -11.15 18.84 3.98
CA ARG A 252 -11.57 18.63 2.58
C ARG A 252 -11.11 19.74 1.62
N LYS A 253 -10.69 20.90 2.11
CA LYS A 253 -10.08 21.94 1.29
C LYS A 253 -8.61 21.64 0.95
N ILE A 254 -7.97 20.74 1.68
CA ILE A 254 -6.62 20.27 1.37
C ILE A 254 -6.73 19.32 0.17
N MET A 255 -6.26 19.77 -1.00
CA MET A 255 -6.55 19.14 -2.31
C MET A 255 -6.25 17.64 -2.36
N HIS A 256 -5.12 17.22 -1.79
CA HIS A 256 -4.72 15.80 -1.76
C HIS A 256 -5.49 14.92 -0.77
N MET A 257 -6.28 15.51 0.15
CA MET A 257 -7.12 14.77 1.12
C MET A 257 -8.60 14.72 0.70
N ARG A 258 -8.94 15.35 -0.42
CA ARG A 258 -10.34 15.57 -0.82
C ARG A 258 -11.08 14.26 -1.10
N GLU A 259 -10.40 13.30 -1.67
CA GLU A 259 -10.96 12.02 -2.13
C GLU A 259 -10.52 10.83 -1.26
N ASP A 260 -9.70 11.08 -0.22
CA ASP A 260 -9.25 10.02 0.67
C ASP A 260 -10.45 9.41 1.42
N PRO A 261 -10.60 8.07 1.43
CA PRO A 261 -11.72 7.40 2.09
C PRO A 261 -11.64 7.50 3.62
N LEU A 262 -10.42 7.56 4.16
CA LEU A 262 -10.13 7.65 5.58
C LEU A 262 -9.22 8.84 5.86
N ILE A 263 -9.47 9.55 6.95
CA ILE A 263 -8.65 10.71 7.37
C ILE A 263 -8.10 10.45 8.78
N ILE A 264 -6.79 10.23 8.84
CA ILE A 264 -6.01 10.10 10.08
C ILE A 264 -4.83 11.07 9.94
N ILE A 265 -4.96 12.25 10.55
CA ILE A 265 -3.94 13.28 10.44
C ILE A 265 -2.76 12.97 11.36
N ASP A 266 -1.58 13.10 10.79
CA ASP A 266 -0.31 12.92 11.48
C ASP A 266 -0.11 13.99 12.58
N PRO A 267 0.09 13.61 13.84
CA PRO A 267 0.36 14.56 14.92
C PRO A 267 1.66 15.39 14.72
N ILE A 268 2.56 14.90 13.88
CA ILE A 268 3.86 15.55 13.61
C ILE A 268 3.77 16.45 12.37
N ASP A 269 2.97 16.07 11.38
CA ASP A 269 2.82 16.80 10.11
C ASP A 269 1.34 17.05 9.81
N LYS A 270 0.87 18.26 10.12
CA LYS A 270 -0.54 18.66 9.94
C LYS A 270 -1.09 18.53 8.52
N ASN A 271 -0.21 18.45 7.53
CA ASN A 271 -0.58 18.34 6.13
C ASN A 271 -0.55 16.88 5.60
N ARG A 272 -0.22 15.92 6.46
CA ARG A 272 -0.17 14.51 6.09
C ARG A 272 -1.39 13.75 6.60
N ASN A 273 -2.08 13.06 5.68
CA ASN A 273 -3.02 12.01 6.04
C ASN A 273 -2.29 10.66 6.06
N VAL A 274 -2.14 10.04 7.23
CA VAL A 274 -1.48 8.73 7.39
C VAL A 274 -2.28 7.62 6.70
N ALA A 275 -3.59 7.80 6.56
CA ALA A 275 -4.49 6.84 5.92
C ALA A 275 -4.62 7.01 4.41
N SER A 276 -3.95 7.99 3.77
CA SER A 276 -4.11 8.30 2.34
C SER A 276 -3.81 7.12 1.40
N ALA A 277 -2.91 6.22 1.80
CA ALA A 277 -2.55 5.05 1.01
C ALA A 277 -3.45 3.83 1.29
N ILE A 278 -4.26 3.85 2.37
CA ILE A 278 -5.11 2.72 2.73
C ILE A 278 -6.20 2.55 1.68
N SER A 279 -6.22 1.38 1.06
CA SER A 279 -7.22 1.02 0.06
C SER A 279 -8.63 0.96 0.68
N LEU A 280 -9.61 1.53 -0.03
CA LEU A 280 -11.02 1.39 0.37
C LEU A 280 -11.46 -0.08 0.42
N ARG A 281 -10.87 -0.94 -0.41
CA ARG A 281 -11.15 -2.39 -0.42
C ARG A 281 -10.66 -3.04 0.89
N ALA A 282 -9.43 -2.75 1.29
CA ALA A 282 -8.88 -3.21 2.55
C ALA A 282 -9.72 -2.74 3.74
N TYR A 283 -10.14 -1.48 3.75
CA TYR A 283 -11.03 -0.96 4.79
C TYR A 283 -12.38 -1.71 4.83
N LYS A 284 -13.07 -1.84 3.68
CA LYS A 284 -14.39 -2.48 3.63
C LYS A 284 -14.36 -3.93 4.06
N TYR A 285 -13.38 -4.69 3.57
CA TYR A 285 -13.21 -6.08 3.97
C TYR A 285 -12.86 -6.21 5.45
N CYS A 286 -11.92 -5.41 5.95
CA CYS A 286 -11.56 -5.40 7.37
C CYS A 286 -12.75 -5.03 8.26
N ASN A 287 -13.56 -4.05 7.86
CA ASN A 287 -14.80 -3.69 8.58
C ASN A 287 -15.80 -4.85 8.63
N HIS A 288 -15.93 -5.61 7.54
CA HIS A 288 -16.75 -6.83 7.53
C HIS A 288 -16.21 -7.87 8.52
N MET A 289 -14.91 -8.14 8.51
CA MET A 289 -14.29 -9.12 9.42
C MET A 289 -14.40 -8.70 10.89
N ILE A 290 -14.26 -7.41 11.19
CA ILE A 290 -14.50 -6.86 12.54
C ILE A 290 -15.97 -7.08 12.93
N SER A 291 -16.91 -6.83 12.03
CA SER A 291 -18.33 -7.04 12.31
C SER A 291 -18.65 -8.51 12.59
N GLN A 292 -18.02 -9.46 11.87
CA GLN A 292 -18.13 -10.89 12.13
C GLN A 292 -17.53 -11.26 13.52
N PHE A 293 -16.35 -10.73 13.83
CA PHE A 293 -15.72 -10.92 15.14
C PHE A 293 -16.61 -10.41 16.28
N ILE A 294 -17.22 -9.24 16.15
CA ILE A 294 -18.12 -8.69 17.18
C ILE A 294 -19.35 -9.58 17.39
N GLN A 295 -19.89 -10.19 16.35
CA GLN A 295 -21.05 -11.08 16.41
C GLN A 295 -20.70 -12.43 17.04
N ASP A 296 -19.60 -13.03 16.65
CA ASP A 296 -19.12 -14.34 17.08
C ASP A 296 -17.62 -14.29 17.43
N PRO A 297 -17.24 -13.76 18.61
CA PRO A 297 -15.85 -13.53 18.97
C PRO A 297 -15.08 -14.86 19.14
N LYS A 298 -13.98 -14.99 18.37
CA LYS A 298 -13.11 -16.18 18.36
C LYS A 298 -11.66 -15.79 18.11
N VAL A 299 -10.72 -16.60 18.62
CA VAL A 299 -9.27 -16.43 18.45
C VAL A 299 -8.86 -16.56 16.97
N GLU A 300 -9.57 -17.36 16.18
CA GLU A 300 -9.29 -17.62 14.77
C GLU A 300 -9.26 -16.36 13.91
N TYR A 301 -9.94 -15.28 14.31
CA TYR A 301 -9.88 -13.99 13.61
C TYR A 301 -8.51 -13.31 13.71
N PHE A 302 -7.64 -13.76 14.60
CA PHE A 302 -6.27 -13.29 14.76
C PHE A 302 -5.23 -14.26 14.18
N GLN A 303 -5.65 -15.42 13.67
CA GLN A 303 -4.76 -16.43 13.10
C GLN A 303 -4.48 -16.13 11.63
N ILE A 304 -3.20 -15.99 11.28
CA ILE A 304 -2.79 -15.78 9.89
C ILE A 304 -2.85 -17.14 9.17
N SER A 305 -3.78 -17.27 8.25
CA SER A 305 -3.91 -18.47 7.39
C SER A 305 -3.56 -18.14 5.96
N PRO A 306 -2.97 -19.08 5.20
CA PRO A 306 -2.75 -18.88 3.78
C PRO A 306 -4.06 -18.58 3.05
N LEU A 307 -4.02 -17.73 2.03
CA LEU A 307 -5.18 -17.50 1.17
C LEU A 307 -5.61 -18.80 0.48
N LYS A 308 -6.92 -19.00 0.41
CA LYS A 308 -7.51 -20.16 -0.23
C LYS A 308 -7.34 -20.08 -1.76
N GLU A 309 -7.22 -21.23 -2.38
CA GLU A 309 -7.28 -21.35 -3.83
C GLU A 309 -8.73 -21.46 -4.28
N LEU A 310 -9.13 -20.69 -5.28
CA LEU A 310 -10.43 -20.78 -5.89
C LEU A 310 -10.31 -21.43 -7.28
N ASN A 311 -10.90 -22.61 -7.43
CA ASN A 311 -11.06 -23.25 -8.73
C ASN A 311 -12.44 -22.87 -9.27
N ILE A 312 -12.47 -22.24 -10.43
CA ILE A 312 -13.71 -21.84 -11.12
C ILE A 312 -13.92 -22.81 -12.28
N ASP A 313 -14.97 -23.59 -12.20
CA ASP A 313 -15.43 -24.44 -13.30
C ASP A 313 -16.61 -23.80 -14.06
N GLU A 314 -17.10 -24.47 -15.07
CA GLU A 314 -18.21 -23.99 -15.92
C GLU A 314 -19.53 -23.80 -15.16
N SER A 315 -19.69 -24.46 -14.02
CA SER A 315 -20.89 -24.34 -13.17
C SER A 315 -20.90 -23.09 -12.29
N HIS A 316 -19.72 -22.47 -12.09
CA HIS A 316 -19.61 -21.32 -11.23
C HIS A 316 -20.29 -20.08 -11.86
N PRO A 317 -21.12 -19.32 -11.10
CA PRO A 317 -21.88 -18.17 -11.63
C PRO A 317 -21.02 -17.10 -12.33
N LEU A 318 -19.76 -16.96 -11.93
CA LEU A 318 -18.83 -15.98 -12.49
C LEU A 318 -17.88 -16.55 -13.56
N HIS A 319 -18.05 -17.84 -13.96
CA HIS A 319 -17.19 -18.49 -14.95
C HIS A 319 -16.98 -17.64 -16.22
N ALA A 320 -18.07 -17.15 -16.81
CA ALA A 320 -18.02 -16.36 -18.03
C ALA A 320 -17.53 -14.92 -17.82
N LYS A 321 -17.47 -14.43 -16.58
CA LYS A 321 -17.19 -13.03 -16.23
C LYS A 321 -15.86 -12.81 -15.52
N ALA A 322 -15.18 -13.87 -15.10
CA ALA A 322 -13.91 -13.81 -14.41
C ALA A 322 -12.75 -14.22 -15.33
N PHE A 323 -11.68 -13.42 -15.31
CA PHE A 323 -10.49 -13.56 -16.15
C PHE A 323 -9.25 -13.45 -15.31
N ILE A 324 -8.13 -14.01 -15.79
CA ILE A 324 -6.85 -14.02 -15.12
C ILE A 324 -5.72 -13.69 -16.09
N ILE A 325 -4.78 -12.88 -15.64
CA ILE A 325 -3.47 -12.65 -16.26
C ILE A 325 -2.43 -13.15 -15.27
N GLU A 326 -1.63 -14.12 -15.68
CA GLU A 326 -0.59 -14.75 -14.87
C GLU A 326 0.78 -14.33 -15.40
N LEU A 327 1.60 -13.76 -14.55
CA LEU A 327 2.89 -13.14 -14.88
C LEU A 327 3.98 -13.66 -13.95
N VAL A 328 5.21 -13.68 -14.46
CA VAL A 328 6.42 -13.89 -13.65
C VAL A 328 7.35 -12.69 -13.84
N ASN A 329 7.92 -12.19 -12.76
CA ASN A 329 8.95 -11.17 -12.80
C ASN A 329 10.32 -11.82 -13.09
N ASN A 330 11.01 -11.35 -14.13
CA ASN A 330 12.32 -11.87 -14.56
C ASN A 330 13.50 -11.15 -13.91
N ASN A 331 13.23 -10.11 -13.09
CA ASN A 331 14.27 -9.32 -12.46
C ASN A 331 13.99 -9.18 -10.95
N ALA A 332 14.56 -10.08 -10.16
CA ALA A 332 14.41 -10.09 -8.71
C ALA A 332 15.01 -8.86 -8.01
N ASP A 333 15.91 -8.12 -8.67
CA ASP A 333 16.52 -6.91 -8.12
C ASP A 333 15.52 -5.73 -8.07
N VAL A 334 14.42 -5.81 -8.83
CA VAL A 334 13.37 -4.79 -8.79
C VAL A 334 12.47 -5.04 -7.58
N HIS A 335 12.48 -4.09 -6.65
CA HIS A 335 11.65 -4.19 -5.45
C HIS A 335 10.16 -4.42 -5.79
N TYR A 336 9.49 -5.33 -5.08
CA TYR A 336 8.11 -5.74 -5.35
C TYR A 336 7.12 -4.57 -5.36
N THR A 337 7.35 -3.48 -4.62
CA THR A 337 6.48 -2.30 -4.63
C THR A 337 6.48 -1.59 -5.99
N ILE A 338 7.63 -1.56 -6.68
CA ILE A 338 7.74 -1.00 -8.03
C ILE A 338 6.98 -1.88 -9.01
N ASN A 339 7.14 -3.19 -8.91
CA ASN A 339 6.42 -4.17 -9.72
C ASN A 339 4.91 -4.07 -9.51
N ARG A 340 4.48 -4.04 -8.24
CA ARG A 340 3.08 -3.82 -7.86
C ARG A 340 2.52 -2.56 -8.51
N ASP A 341 3.20 -1.43 -8.39
CA ASP A 341 2.70 -0.14 -8.90
C ASP A 341 2.63 -0.09 -10.42
N LYS A 342 3.58 -0.72 -11.12
CA LYS A 342 3.52 -0.89 -12.59
C LYS A 342 2.30 -1.72 -13.01
N LEU A 343 2.05 -2.85 -12.34
CA LEU A 343 0.94 -3.74 -12.66
C LEU A 343 -0.42 -3.14 -12.28
N TYR A 344 -0.50 -2.39 -11.18
CA TYR A 344 -1.69 -1.60 -10.88
C TYR A 344 -1.98 -0.58 -11.99
N SER A 345 -0.96 0.10 -12.51
CA SER A 345 -1.12 1.07 -13.59
C SER A 345 -1.59 0.39 -14.90
N LEU A 346 -1.08 -0.82 -15.19
CA LEU A 346 -1.57 -1.64 -16.29
C LEU A 346 -3.05 -2.00 -16.11
N ALA A 347 -3.43 -2.51 -14.94
CA ALA A 347 -4.79 -2.93 -14.64
C ALA A 347 -5.79 -1.74 -14.67
N GLU A 348 -5.42 -0.58 -14.14
CA GLU A 348 -6.23 0.64 -14.26
C GLU A 348 -6.38 1.10 -15.71
N SER A 349 -5.33 0.94 -16.53
CA SER A 349 -5.38 1.22 -17.97
C SER A 349 -6.37 0.28 -18.68
N ILE A 350 -6.30 -1.03 -18.38
CA ILE A 350 -7.24 -2.04 -18.89
C ILE A 350 -8.67 -1.68 -18.50
N LYS A 351 -8.93 -1.39 -17.24
CA LYS A 351 -10.24 -0.99 -16.74
C LYS A 351 -10.75 0.26 -17.45
N SER A 352 -9.96 1.33 -17.45
CA SER A 352 -10.34 2.62 -18.05
C SER A 352 -10.66 2.50 -19.54
N LEU A 353 -9.83 1.79 -20.30
CA LEU A 353 -10.03 1.59 -21.74
C LEU A 353 -11.17 0.60 -22.03
N GLY A 354 -11.33 -0.44 -21.21
CA GLY A 354 -12.41 -1.42 -21.34
C GLY A 354 -13.79 -0.84 -21.01
N GLU A 355 -13.87 0.08 -20.05
CA GLU A 355 -15.12 0.78 -19.72
C GLU A 355 -15.41 1.95 -20.66
N LYS A 356 -14.43 2.45 -21.43
CA LYS A 356 -14.59 3.64 -22.28
C LYS A 356 -15.46 3.33 -23.50
N GLU A 357 -16.59 4.05 -23.62
CA GLU A 357 -17.44 4.06 -24.80
C GLU A 357 -17.99 5.47 -25.06
N VAL A 358 -18.23 5.79 -26.31
CA VAL A 358 -18.86 7.07 -26.72
C VAL A 358 -20.37 6.91 -26.78
N SER A 359 -20.92 6.34 -25.72
CA SER A 359 -22.35 6.14 -25.53
C SER A 359 -22.75 6.51 -24.09
N HIS A 360 -23.95 6.17 -23.65
CA HIS A 360 -24.37 6.33 -22.24
C HIS A 360 -23.95 5.15 -21.36
N GLU A 361 -23.60 4.04 -21.97
CA GLU A 361 -23.24 2.81 -21.28
C GLU A 361 -21.74 2.56 -21.42
N LYS A 362 -21.16 1.85 -20.45
CA LYS A 362 -19.76 1.43 -20.50
C LYS A 362 -19.60 0.30 -21.53
N ARG A 363 -18.46 0.24 -22.26
CA ARG A 363 -18.22 -0.73 -23.34
C ARG A 363 -18.43 -2.19 -22.87
N PHE A 364 -17.65 -2.64 -21.89
CA PHE A 364 -17.74 -3.98 -21.32
C PHE A 364 -18.47 -3.99 -19.96
N GLY A 365 -19.32 -2.99 -19.69
CA GLY A 365 -19.91 -2.82 -18.38
C GLY A 365 -18.87 -2.40 -17.33
N SER A 366 -19.14 -2.70 -16.08
CA SER A 366 -18.21 -2.43 -14.98
C SER A 366 -17.08 -3.45 -14.97
N ILE A 367 -15.84 -2.98 -14.87
CA ILE A 367 -14.65 -3.83 -14.76
C ILE A 367 -14.04 -3.62 -13.36
N VAL A 368 -13.80 -4.71 -12.68
CA VAL A 368 -13.13 -4.76 -11.38
C VAL A 368 -11.92 -5.65 -11.49
N PHE A 369 -10.82 -5.26 -10.87
CA PHE A 369 -9.62 -6.10 -10.83
C PHE A 369 -9.03 -6.14 -9.45
N GLU A 370 -8.20 -7.15 -9.17
CA GLU A 370 -7.29 -7.19 -8.03
C GLU A 370 -5.96 -7.80 -8.45
N LEU A 371 -4.89 -7.31 -7.82
CA LEU A 371 -3.54 -7.83 -7.98
C LEU A 371 -3.18 -8.67 -6.76
N TYR A 372 -2.77 -9.91 -6.98
CA TYR A 372 -2.15 -10.74 -5.97
C TYR A 372 -0.76 -11.18 -6.44
N PHE A 373 0.22 -11.16 -5.54
CA PHE A 373 1.59 -11.58 -5.85
C PHE A 373 2.22 -12.33 -4.68
N GLU A 374 3.15 -13.22 -5.02
CA GLU A 374 4.00 -13.93 -4.07
C GLU A 374 5.46 -13.61 -4.39
N ASP A 375 6.11 -12.90 -3.47
CA ASP A 375 7.48 -12.42 -3.65
C ASP A 375 8.49 -13.59 -3.75
N SER A 376 8.25 -14.66 -2.99
CA SER A 376 9.11 -15.87 -2.99
C SER A 376 9.17 -16.59 -4.34
N THR A 377 8.07 -16.56 -5.11
CA THR A 377 7.99 -17.21 -6.43
C THR A 377 8.12 -16.23 -7.58
N GLN A 378 8.20 -14.93 -7.31
CA GLN A 378 8.16 -13.86 -8.29
C GLN A 378 6.91 -13.88 -9.19
N GLU A 379 5.82 -14.53 -8.73
CA GLU A 379 4.55 -14.62 -9.45
C GLU A 379 3.65 -13.43 -9.14
N TYR A 380 3.09 -12.83 -10.18
CA TYR A 380 2.16 -11.71 -10.11
C TYR A 380 0.91 -12.01 -10.93
N ASN A 381 -0.26 -11.86 -10.35
CA ASN A 381 -1.51 -12.26 -11.00
C ASN A 381 -2.55 -11.15 -10.92
N LEU A 382 -3.12 -10.77 -12.06
CA LEU A 382 -4.21 -9.82 -12.15
C LEU A 382 -5.51 -10.59 -12.44
N ALA A 383 -6.38 -10.66 -11.43
CA ALA A 383 -7.73 -11.20 -11.58
C ALA A 383 -8.69 -10.07 -11.98
N PHE A 384 -9.53 -10.32 -12.99
CA PHE A 384 -10.51 -9.37 -13.49
C PHE A 384 -11.92 -9.94 -13.41
N TYR A 385 -12.86 -9.12 -13.02
CA TYR A 385 -14.29 -9.29 -13.26
C TYR A 385 -14.72 -8.32 -14.34
N CYS A 386 -15.46 -8.80 -15.32
CA CYS A 386 -16.05 -8.01 -16.40
C CYS A 386 -17.56 -8.29 -16.46
N GLU A 387 -18.35 -7.24 -16.32
CA GLU A 387 -19.81 -7.35 -16.26
C GLU A 387 -20.39 -7.86 -17.58
N GLN A 388 -19.90 -7.39 -18.73
CA GLN A 388 -20.34 -7.72 -20.08
C GLN A 388 -19.15 -8.16 -20.94
N PRO A 389 -18.64 -9.39 -20.79
CA PRO A 389 -17.44 -9.85 -21.50
C PRO A 389 -17.66 -10.07 -23.01
N LEU A 390 -18.89 -10.21 -23.45
CA LEU A 390 -19.29 -10.31 -24.85
C LEU A 390 -20.29 -9.20 -25.16
N ILE A 391 -20.03 -8.43 -26.21
CA ILE A 391 -20.83 -7.28 -26.62
C ILE A 391 -21.07 -7.28 -28.13
N SER A 392 -22.12 -6.58 -28.59
CA SER A 392 -22.42 -6.45 -30.01
C SER A 392 -21.30 -5.73 -30.77
N LYS A 393 -21.14 -6.07 -32.05
CA LYS A 393 -20.17 -5.43 -32.92
C LYS A 393 -20.50 -3.96 -33.21
N THR A 394 -21.80 -3.61 -33.23
CA THR A 394 -22.27 -2.25 -33.50
C THR A 394 -22.85 -1.62 -32.23
N PHE A 395 -22.75 -0.30 -32.15
CA PHE A 395 -23.36 0.50 -31.09
C PHE A 395 -23.75 1.89 -31.63
N LEU A 396 -24.69 2.54 -30.94
CA LEU A 396 -25.07 3.92 -31.24
C LEU A 396 -24.12 4.89 -30.55
N ARG A 397 -23.25 5.51 -31.34
CA ARG A 397 -22.34 6.58 -30.86
C ARG A 397 -23.10 7.89 -30.74
N LYS A 398 -22.99 8.51 -29.57
CA LYS A 398 -23.60 9.80 -29.31
C LYS A 398 -22.86 10.92 -30.04
N GLY A 399 -23.61 11.70 -30.80
CA GLY A 399 -23.15 12.90 -31.49
C GLY A 399 -23.52 14.20 -30.76
N PRO A 400 -23.36 15.35 -31.41
CA PRO A 400 -23.61 16.65 -30.81
C PRO A 400 -25.08 16.88 -30.45
N PRO A 401 -25.36 17.78 -29.47
CA PRO A 401 -26.71 18.26 -29.19
C PRO A 401 -27.28 18.96 -30.43
N ILE A 402 -28.57 18.72 -30.74
CA ILE A 402 -29.25 19.29 -31.94
C ILE A 402 -29.19 20.82 -31.96
N LYS A 403 -29.12 21.48 -30.82
CA LYS A 403 -29.01 22.95 -30.70
C LYS A 403 -27.64 23.52 -31.12
N ASP A 404 -26.61 22.71 -31.20
CA ASP A 404 -25.26 23.11 -31.60
C ASP A 404 -25.08 23.01 -33.12
N LYS A 405 -25.58 24.02 -33.84
CA LYS A 405 -25.66 24.04 -35.29
C LYS A 405 -24.32 23.74 -35.99
N ARG A 406 -23.22 24.30 -35.48
CA ARG A 406 -21.89 24.14 -36.10
C ARG A 406 -21.38 22.68 -36.03
N HIS A 407 -21.54 22.05 -34.88
CA HIS A 407 -21.12 20.67 -34.71
C HIS A 407 -22.10 19.67 -35.34
N VAL A 408 -23.38 20.03 -35.42
CA VAL A 408 -24.42 19.25 -36.10
C VAL A 408 -24.12 19.12 -37.60
N GLU A 409 -23.82 20.21 -38.29
CA GLU A 409 -23.51 20.17 -39.74
C GLU A 409 -22.28 19.29 -40.04
N ARG A 410 -21.17 19.50 -39.32
CA ARG A 410 -19.98 18.66 -39.43
C ARG A 410 -20.21 17.19 -39.12
N PHE A 411 -21.10 16.90 -38.17
CA PHE A 411 -21.44 15.53 -37.81
C PHE A 411 -22.23 14.85 -38.90
N LYS A 412 -23.21 15.53 -39.51
CA LYS A 412 -24.03 15.02 -40.59
C LYS A 412 -23.19 14.76 -41.87
N GLU A 413 -22.28 15.68 -42.20
CA GLU A 413 -21.36 15.51 -43.35
C GLU A 413 -20.52 14.23 -43.20
N LYS A 414 -20.05 13.91 -41.96
CA LYS A 414 -19.22 12.75 -41.72
C LYS A 414 -20.02 11.45 -41.48
N ASN A 415 -21.31 11.56 -41.19
CA ASN A 415 -22.17 10.43 -40.81
C ASN A 415 -23.53 10.58 -41.50
N PRO A 416 -23.66 10.24 -42.78
CA PRO A 416 -24.88 10.44 -43.51
C PRO A 416 -26.09 9.63 -42.95
N ASP A 417 -25.81 8.45 -42.32
CA ASP A 417 -26.80 7.57 -41.73
C ASP A 417 -27.18 7.93 -40.28
N PHE A 418 -26.96 9.20 -39.89
CA PHE A 418 -27.29 9.67 -38.56
C PHE A 418 -28.78 9.54 -38.25
N VAL A 419 -29.10 9.26 -36.98
CA VAL A 419 -30.47 9.30 -36.43
C VAL A 419 -30.59 10.38 -35.38
N LYS A 420 -31.77 11.00 -35.27
CA LYS A 420 -32.07 11.93 -34.16
C LYS A 420 -32.76 11.14 -33.05
N LYS A 421 -32.17 11.17 -31.85
CA LYS A 421 -32.74 10.56 -30.65
C LYS A 421 -32.66 11.54 -29.50
N ALA A 422 -33.81 11.87 -28.93
CA ALA A 422 -33.93 12.93 -27.91
C ALA A 422 -33.30 14.26 -28.37
N LYS A 423 -32.35 14.78 -27.63
CA LYS A 423 -31.70 16.08 -27.87
C LYS A 423 -30.36 15.98 -28.61
N HIS A 424 -30.00 14.80 -29.14
CA HIS A 424 -28.69 14.56 -29.79
C HIS A 424 -28.86 13.87 -31.13
N LEU A 425 -27.83 14.01 -31.97
CA LEU A 425 -27.63 13.12 -33.11
C LEU A 425 -26.94 11.84 -32.62
N TRP A 426 -27.15 10.76 -33.36
CA TRP A 426 -26.55 9.46 -33.11
C TRP A 426 -26.18 8.81 -34.43
N VAL A 427 -25.16 7.96 -34.43
CA VAL A 427 -24.78 7.17 -35.60
C VAL A 427 -24.40 5.77 -35.14
N GLU A 428 -24.76 4.77 -35.91
CA GLU A 428 -24.28 3.42 -35.70
C GLU A 428 -22.80 3.35 -36.05
N THR A 429 -22.03 2.75 -35.16
CA THR A 429 -20.55 2.64 -35.29
C THR A 429 -20.14 1.23 -34.88
N THR A 430 -19.08 0.71 -35.50
CA THR A 430 -18.52 -0.58 -35.16
C THR A 430 -17.49 -0.47 -34.03
N ARG A 431 -17.40 -1.53 -33.21
CA ARG A 431 -16.36 -1.69 -32.18
C ARG A 431 -15.18 -2.47 -32.74
N ASP A 432 -13.98 -2.12 -32.29
CA ASP A 432 -12.75 -2.87 -32.60
C ASP A 432 -12.76 -4.21 -31.84
N TYR A 433 -13.31 -4.22 -30.62
CA TYR A 433 -13.40 -5.39 -29.76
C TYR A 433 -14.85 -5.72 -29.42
N THR A 434 -15.19 -6.99 -29.50
CA THR A 434 -16.48 -7.56 -29.08
C THR A 434 -16.33 -8.55 -27.94
N GLU A 435 -15.11 -8.99 -27.65
CA GLU A 435 -14.74 -9.95 -26.63
C GLU A 435 -13.72 -9.36 -25.68
N PHE A 436 -13.99 -9.40 -24.38
CA PHE A 436 -13.11 -8.86 -23.35
C PHE A 436 -11.77 -9.60 -23.28
N LEU A 437 -11.76 -10.93 -23.49
CA LEU A 437 -10.54 -11.72 -23.48
C LEU A 437 -9.56 -11.28 -24.59
N LYS A 438 -10.07 -11.04 -25.80
CA LYS A 438 -9.25 -10.55 -26.91
C LYS A 438 -8.73 -9.13 -26.63
N PHE A 439 -9.56 -8.26 -26.06
CA PHE A 439 -9.15 -6.92 -25.62
C PHE A 439 -8.05 -6.99 -24.57
N LEU A 440 -8.15 -7.92 -23.59
CA LEU A 440 -7.09 -8.14 -22.59
C LEU A 440 -5.78 -8.55 -23.24
N ASP A 441 -5.83 -9.55 -24.13
CA ASP A 441 -4.65 -10.12 -24.79
C ASP A 441 -3.89 -9.04 -25.58
N ASP A 442 -4.59 -8.31 -26.43
CA ASP A 442 -3.98 -7.25 -27.26
C ASP A 442 -3.36 -6.15 -26.38
N LEU A 443 -4.06 -5.72 -25.33
CA LEU A 443 -3.60 -4.62 -24.47
C LEU A 443 -2.43 -5.02 -23.56
N VAL A 444 -2.43 -6.25 -23.06
CA VAL A 444 -1.31 -6.78 -22.28
C VAL A 444 -0.07 -6.92 -23.14
N ASN A 445 -0.18 -7.46 -24.36
CA ASN A 445 0.94 -7.58 -25.28
C ASN A 445 1.53 -6.21 -25.69
N GLU A 446 0.70 -5.16 -25.72
CA GLU A 446 1.15 -3.78 -26.01
C GLU A 446 1.84 -3.12 -24.80
N LYS A 447 1.36 -3.37 -23.55
CA LYS A 447 1.69 -2.53 -22.37
C LYS A 447 2.34 -3.27 -21.22
N LEU A 448 2.62 -4.57 -21.35
CA LEU A 448 3.30 -5.33 -20.30
C LEU A 448 4.68 -4.72 -20.02
N PRO A 449 5.03 -4.44 -18.76
CA PRO A 449 6.37 -3.94 -18.44
C PRO A 449 7.46 -4.98 -18.78
N ASP A 450 8.60 -4.50 -19.31
CA ASP A 450 9.68 -5.32 -19.89
C ASP A 450 10.26 -6.37 -18.93
N ASN A 451 10.15 -6.14 -17.62
CA ASN A 451 10.66 -7.07 -16.63
C ASN A 451 9.69 -8.22 -16.30
N PHE A 452 8.57 -8.33 -17.00
CA PHE A 452 7.62 -9.42 -16.82
C PHE A 452 7.52 -10.31 -18.04
N SER A 453 7.37 -11.60 -17.80
CA SER A 453 6.96 -12.58 -18.81
C SER A 453 5.53 -13.04 -18.56
N LEU A 454 4.79 -13.19 -19.64
CA LEU A 454 3.42 -13.68 -19.62
C LEU A 454 3.40 -15.21 -19.53
N ILE A 455 2.72 -15.75 -18.51
CA ILE A 455 2.45 -17.19 -18.36
C ILE A 455 1.13 -17.55 -19.02
N ASN A 456 0.09 -16.73 -18.80
CA ASN A 456 -1.26 -17.03 -19.25
C ASN A 456 -2.16 -15.79 -19.27
N ILE A 457 -3.06 -15.70 -20.26
CA ILE A 457 -4.24 -14.83 -20.25
C ILE A 457 -5.42 -15.70 -20.62
N ALA A 458 -6.38 -15.84 -19.71
CA ALA A 458 -7.49 -16.75 -19.93
C ALA A 458 -8.75 -16.39 -19.13
N GLN A 459 -9.84 -17.06 -19.43
CA GLN A 459 -10.93 -17.20 -18.47
C GLN A 459 -10.45 -17.92 -17.22
N SER A 460 -11.03 -17.59 -16.09
CA SER A 460 -10.64 -18.07 -14.76
C SER A 460 -10.57 -19.59 -14.62
N SER A 461 -11.41 -20.33 -15.34
CA SER A 461 -11.40 -21.81 -15.37
C SER A 461 -10.12 -22.42 -15.95
N LYS A 462 -9.33 -21.62 -16.66
CA LYS A 462 -8.05 -22.03 -17.28
C LYS A 462 -6.82 -21.47 -16.53
N SER A 463 -6.99 -21.05 -15.28
CA SER A 463 -5.86 -20.62 -14.43
C SER A 463 -4.88 -21.76 -14.23
N LYS A 464 -3.57 -21.45 -14.32
CA LYS A 464 -2.49 -22.46 -14.30
C LYS A 464 -1.81 -22.56 -12.93
N THR A 465 -1.63 -21.42 -12.25
CA THR A 465 -0.83 -21.36 -11.02
C THR A 465 -1.70 -21.32 -9.76
N THR A 466 -1.17 -21.80 -8.65
CA THR A 466 -1.77 -21.69 -7.32
C THR A 466 -1.98 -20.22 -6.93
N SER A 467 -1.00 -19.39 -7.23
CA SER A 467 -1.03 -17.96 -6.97
C SER A 467 -2.17 -17.25 -7.75
N ALA A 468 -2.44 -17.67 -9.00
CA ALA A 468 -3.57 -17.16 -9.78
C ALA A 468 -4.93 -17.55 -9.17
N LYS A 469 -5.06 -18.77 -8.63
CA LYS A 469 -6.27 -19.21 -7.94
C LYS A 469 -6.52 -18.43 -6.65
N LYS A 470 -5.45 -18.03 -5.95
CA LYS A 470 -5.54 -17.11 -4.80
C LYS A 470 -5.96 -15.72 -5.24
N ALA A 471 -5.44 -15.19 -6.36
CA ALA A 471 -5.89 -13.91 -6.93
C ALA A 471 -7.40 -13.92 -7.23
N LEU A 472 -7.92 -15.00 -7.81
CA LEU A 472 -9.34 -15.20 -8.06
C LEU A 472 -10.14 -15.26 -6.76
N PHE A 473 -9.64 -15.95 -5.73
CA PHE A 473 -10.27 -15.98 -4.41
C PHE A 473 -10.38 -14.56 -3.82
N VAL A 474 -9.30 -13.80 -3.85
CA VAL A 474 -9.31 -12.41 -3.36
C VAL A 474 -10.33 -11.57 -4.10
N LEU A 475 -10.31 -11.58 -5.43
CA LEU A 475 -11.26 -10.80 -6.22
C LEU A 475 -12.72 -11.18 -5.89
N ILE A 476 -13.05 -12.46 -5.89
CA ILE A 476 -14.43 -12.95 -5.82
C ILE A 476 -15.00 -12.91 -4.40
N HIS A 477 -14.20 -13.27 -3.40
CA HIS A 477 -14.68 -13.36 -2.02
C HIS A 477 -14.33 -12.17 -1.13
N MET A 478 -13.26 -11.42 -1.48
CA MET A 478 -12.78 -10.33 -0.62
C MET A 478 -12.95 -8.95 -1.25
N VAL A 479 -13.25 -8.84 -2.55
CA VAL A 479 -13.45 -7.56 -3.24
C VAL A 479 -14.88 -7.39 -3.73
N LEU A 480 -15.37 -8.28 -4.62
CA LEU A 480 -16.65 -8.10 -5.29
C LEU A 480 -17.85 -7.95 -4.34
N PRO A 481 -17.98 -8.73 -3.22
CA PRO A 481 -19.11 -8.60 -2.31
C PRO A 481 -19.18 -7.25 -1.58
N PHE A 482 -18.06 -6.51 -1.53
CA PHE A 482 -17.94 -5.26 -0.78
C PHE A 482 -17.88 -4.02 -1.67
N LEU A 483 -18.09 -4.18 -2.97
CA LEU A 483 -18.28 -3.04 -3.85
C LEU A 483 -19.65 -2.43 -3.64
N ASP A 484 -19.73 -1.10 -3.65
CA ASP A 484 -21.02 -0.43 -3.73
C ASP A 484 -21.60 -0.75 -5.10
N HIS A 485 -22.56 -1.66 -5.19
CA HIS A 485 -23.35 -1.78 -6.39
C HIS A 485 -24.15 -0.47 -6.51
N PRO A 486 -24.11 0.23 -7.66
CA PRO A 486 -25.22 1.12 -7.97
C PRO A 486 -26.47 0.25 -7.86
N ALA A 487 -27.39 0.67 -7.00
CA ALA A 487 -28.62 -0.06 -6.71
C ALA A 487 -29.20 -0.69 -7.99
N GLN A 488 -29.48 -2.00 -7.92
CA GLN A 488 -30.22 -2.72 -8.92
C GLN A 488 -31.56 -2.05 -9.18
#